data_6e19361c2dbb5e2d3f4e67626520d3d1
#
_entry.id   6e19361c2dbb5e2d3f4e67626520d3d1
#
_cell.length_a   1.000
_cell.length_b   1.000
_cell.length_c   1.000
_cell.angle_alpha   90.00
_cell.angle_beta   90.00
_cell.angle_gamma   90.00
#
_symmetry.space_group_name_H-M   'P 1'
#
loop_
_entity.id
_entity.type
_entity.pdbx_description
1 polymer ?
#
loop_
_entity_poly.entity_id
_entity_poly.type
_entity_poly.pdbx_seq_one_letter_code
_entity_poly.pdbx_strand_id
1 'polypeptide(L)'
;MEHPFACVAPCPNGQGAFCLKKKELRGGYTTGACMAAGVKAGLLFLKGEYCEALELQALDGTLLHIPVKAIETTADGVRTEIIKNSGDDPDITNGVSVFTTIRLLPPESGIIFKAGQGIGTVTKPGLSVPAGEPSINPGPRQLVKNVVDELLHGSAGCEVEVSIPAGTELAKRTLNPILGVVGGISVIGTTGVVRPMSE
;
A
#
# COMPACT_ATOMS: atom_id res chain seq x y z
N MET A 1 27.67 24.72 1.15
CA MET A 1 27.17 24.82 -0.24
C MET A 1 28.19 24.16 -1.12
N GLU A 2 28.07 22.86 -1.35
CA GLU A 2 28.95 22.12 -2.25
C GLU A 2 28.08 21.45 -3.31
N HIS A 3 28.31 21.84 -4.57
CA HIS A 3 27.69 21.19 -5.72
C HIS A 3 28.40 19.85 -5.98
N PRO A 4 27.70 18.73 -6.20
CA PRO A 4 28.36 17.51 -6.63
C PRO A 4 28.75 17.65 -8.11
N PHE A 5 30.04 17.76 -8.34
CA PHE A 5 30.64 17.77 -9.68
C PHE A 5 30.35 16.44 -10.40
N ALA A 6 29.76 16.53 -11.58
CA ALA A 6 29.66 15.41 -12.50
C ALA A 6 31.08 15.01 -12.96
N CYS A 7 31.45 13.76 -12.70
CA CYS A 7 32.72 13.22 -13.19
C CYS A 7 32.62 12.99 -14.70
N VAL A 8 33.33 13.80 -15.49
CA VAL A 8 33.46 13.64 -16.92
C VAL A 8 34.65 12.74 -17.20
N ALA A 9 34.40 11.51 -17.63
CA ALA A 9 35.46 10.66 -18.18
C ALA A 9 35.67 11.01 -19.68
N PRO A 10 36.88 11.25 -20.17
CA PRO A 10 37.11 11.55 -21.56
C PRO A 10 36.93 10.33 -22.45
N CYS A 11 36.10 10.47 -23.51
CA CYS A 11 35.96 9.44 -24.55
C CYS A 11 37.19 9.50 -25.49
N PRO A 12 37.72 8.33 -25.93
CA PRO A 12 38.96 8.28 -26.74
C PRO A 12 38.84 8.77 -28.18
N ASN A 13 37.69 9.21 -28.66
CA ASN A 13 37.46 9.61 -30.08
C ASN A 13 36.88 11.00 -30.26
N GLY A 14 37.28 12.01 -29.48
CA GLY A 14 37.13 13.42 -29.85
C GLY A 14 35.74 13.96 -30.19
N GLN A 15 34.68 13.17 -30.17
CA GLN A 15 33.30 13.61 -30.29
C GLN A 15 32.65 13.58 -28.92
N GLY A 16 32.43 14.75 -28.32
CA GLY A 16 31.85 14.90 -26.99
C GLY A 16 30.40 14.42 -26.94
N ALA A 17 30.22 13.12 -26.77
CA ALA A 17 28.94 12.58 -26.39
C ALA A 17 28.72 12.85 -24.90
N PHE A 18 27.83 13.76 -24.56
CA PHE A 18 27.31 13.92 -23.20
C PHE A 18 26.56 12.65 -22.81
N CYS A 19 27.26 11.75 -22.13
CA CYS A 19 26.59 10.58 -21.55
C CYS A 19 25.84 11.05 -20.29
N LEU A 20 24.60 11.48 -20.46
CA LEU A 20 23.69 11.67 -19.34
C LEU A 20 23.50 10.31 -18.67
N LYS A 21 24.11 10.10 -17.50
CA LYS A 21 23.75 8.95 -16.66
C LYS A 21 22.25 9.04 -16.42
N LYS A 22 21.49 8.12 -17.00
CA LYS A 22 20.05 7.99 -16.76
C LYS A 22 19.89 7.78 -15.25
N LYS A 23 19.26 8.75 -14.57
CA LYS A 23 18.99 8.65 -13.13
C LYS A 23 18.07 7.44 -12.94
N GLU A 24 18.51 6.43 -12.21
CA GLU A 24 17.66 5.32 -11.83
C GLU A 24 16.57 5.87 -10.89
N LEU A 25 15.33 5.80 -11.34
CA LEU A 25 14.18 6.23 -10.56
C LEU A 25 13.89 5.19 -9.47
N ARG A 26 13.65 5.67 -8.26
CA ARG A 26 13.32 4.81 -7.13
C ARG A 26 11.85 4.40 -7.20
N GLY A 27 11.60 3.10 -7.14
CA GLY A 27 10.27 2.55 -6.97
C GLY A 27 9.73 2.77 -5.55
N GLY A 28 8.45 2.49 -5.38
CA GLY A 28 7.75 2.57 -4.11
C GLY A 28 6.74 1.44 -3.97
N TYR A 29 5.79 1.62 -3.06
CA TYR A 29 4.72 0.65 -2.82
C TYR A 29 3.34 1.33 -2.78
N THR A 30 2.32 0.58 -3.20
CA THR A 30 0.94 1.06 -3.34
C THR A 30 0.20 1.15 -2.01
N THR A 31 -0.96 1.82 -1.97
CA THR A 31 -1.87 1.80 -0.81
C THR A 31 -2.28 0.38 -0.42
N GLY A 32 -2.45 -0.51 -1.43
CA GLY A 32 -2.73 -1.93 -1.19
C GLY A 32 -1.60 -2.67 -0.49
N ALA A 33 -0.34 -2.39 -0.88
CA ALA A 33 0.82 -2.96 -0.19
C ALA A 33 0.96 -2.41 1.24
N CYS A 34 0.67 -1.11 1.46
CA CYS A 34 0.63 -0.55 2.82
C CYS A 34 -0.40 -1.27 3.70
N MET A 35 -1.62 -1.50 3.19
CA MET A 35 -2.66 -2.25 3.90
C MET A 35 -2.18 -3.67 4.25
N ALA A 36 -1.63 -4.41 3.26
CA ALA A 36 -1.14 -5.77 3.48
C ALA A 36 0.05 -5.82 4.47
N ALA A 37 0.96 -4.84 4.40
CA ALA A 37 2.04 -4.67 5.37
C ALA A 37 1.50 -4.39 6.79
N GLY A 38 0.48 -3.55 6.89
CA GLY A 38 -0.22 -3.30 8.16
C GLY A 38 -0.84 -4.58 8.73
N VAL A 39 -1.50 -5.39 7.88
CA VAL A 39 -2.02 -6.71 8.30
C VAL A 39 -0.90 -7.61 8.79
N LYS A 40 0.23 -7.69 8.04
CA LYS A 40 1.38 -8.51 8.43
C LYS A 40 1.94 -8.08 9.78
N ALA A 41 2.19 -6.79 9.97
CA ALA A 41 2.67 -6.24 11.22
C ALA A 41 1.74 -6.52 12.40
N GLY A 42 0.44 -6.32 12.21
CA GLY A 42 -0.55 -6.57 13.25
C GLY A 42 -0.69 -8.04 13.63
N LEU A 43 -0.66 -8.96 12.66
CA LEU A 43 -0.69 -10.40 12.92
C LEU A 43 0.57 -10.90 13.61
N LEU A 44 1.77 -10.39 13.23
CA LEU A 44 3.01 -10.69 13.94
C LEU A 44 2.95 -10.18 15.38
N PHE A 45 2.47 -8.96 15.58
CA PHE A 45 2.30 -8.39 16.93
C PHE A 45 1.36 -9.22 17.82
N LEU A 46 0.25 -9.71 17.25
CA LEU A 46 -0.67 -10.62 17.97
C LEU A 46 -0.03 -11.97 18.35
N LYS A 47 1.05 -12.38 17.64
CA LYS A 47 1.87 -13.53 17.98
C LYS A 47 3.01 -13.21 18.97
N GLY A 48 3.15 -11.97 19.40
CA GLY A 48 4.20 -11.52 20.30
C GLY A 48 5.48 -11.06 19.60
N GLU A 49 5.45 -10.88 18.28
CA GLU A 49 6.59 -10.41 17.47
C GLU A 49 6.42 -8.93 17.12
N TYR A 50 7.34 -8.08 17.55
CA TYR A 50 7.36 -6.66 17.19
C TYR A 50 8.35 -6.41 16.06
N CYS A 51 7.96 -5.60 15.07
CA CYS A 51 8.82 -5.23 13.95
C CYS A 51 8.75 -3.72 13.66
N GLU A 52 9.92 -3.08 13.48
CA GLU A 52 10.03 -1.69 13.02
C GLU A 52 9.97 -1.57 11.49
N ALA A 53 10.23 -2.66 10.80
CA ALA A 53 10.08 -2.82 9.37
C ALA A 53 9.82 -4.29 9.04
N LEU A 54 9.22 -4.55 7.91
CA LEU A 54 8.93 -5.90 7.45
C LEU A 54 9.15 -6.07 5.96
N GLU A 55 9.29 -7.31 5.54
CA GLU A 55 9.32 -7.71 4.15
C GLU A 55 7.92 -8.17 3.72
N LEU A 56 7.45 -7.62 2.60
CA LEU A 56 6.21 -8.02 1.94
C LEU A 56 6.52 -8.47 0.52
N GLN A 57 6.13 -9.70 0.18
CA GLN A 57 6.20 -10.17 -1.19
C GLN A 57 5.04 -9.60 -2.00
N ALA A 58 5.35 -8.80 -3.01
CA ALA A 58 4.39 -8.27 -3.96
C ALA A 58 3.86 -9.36 -4.90
N LEU A 59 2.74 -9.11 -5.59
CA LEU A 59 2.13 -10.11 -6.49
C LEU A 59 2.96 -10.41 -7.74
N ASP A 60 3.92 -9.55 -8.09
CA ASP A 60 4.89 -9.79 -9.16
C ASP A 60 6.19 -10.47 -8.69
N GLY A 61 6.25 -10.89 -7.41
CA GLY A 61 7.40 -11.53 -6.79
C GLY A 61 8.45 -10.56 -6.21
N THR A 62 8.30 -9.25 -6.41
CA THR A 62 9.20 -8.24 -5.84
C THR A 62 9.11 -8.26 -4.31
N LEU A 63 10.24 -8.24 -3.62
CA LEU A 63 10.30 -8.11 -2.17
C LEU A 63 10.35 -6.63 -1.79
N LEU A 64 9.33 -6.18 -1.06
CA LEU A 64 9.21 -4.81 -0.59
C LEU A 64 9.65 -4.72 0.88
N HIS A 65 10.55 -3.79 1.20
CA HIS A 65 10.93 -3.46 2.57
C HIS A 65 10.11 -2.26 3.03
N ILE A 66 9.19 -2.49 3.97
CA ILE A 66 8.21 -1.48 4.39
C ILE A 66 8.39 -1.17 5.87
N PRO A 67 8.76 0.08 6.23
CA PRO A 67 8.82 0.52 7.61
C PRO A 67 7.44 0.53 8.25
N VAL A 68 7.36 0.10 9.50
CA VAL A 68 6.15 0.17 10.34
C VAL A 68 6.27 1.42 11.22
N LYS A 69 5.34 2.36 11.04
CA LYS A 69 5.36 3.63 11.77
C LYS A 69 4.90 3.47 13.21
N ALA A 70 3.81 2.71 13.43
CA ALA A 70 3.26 2.46 14.75
C ALA A 70 2.43 1.17 14.77
N ILE A 71 2.36 0.55 15.94
CA ILE A 71 1.46 -0.56 16.26
C ILE A 71 0.83 -0.25 17.62
N GLU A 72 -0.50 -0.29 17.69
CA GLU A 72 -1.28 0.03 18.87
C GLU A 72 -2.31 -1.07 19.15
N THR A 73 -2.44 -1.47 20.41
CA THR A 73 -3.52 -2.35 20.83
C THR A 73 -4.83 -1.56 20.90
N THR A 74 -5.90 -2.09 20.36
CA THR A 74 -7.26 -1.55 20.48
C THR A 74 -8.08 -2.43 21.43
N ALA A 75 -9.34 -2.04 21.72
CA ALA A 75 -10.20 -2.80 22.61
C ALA A 75 -10.43 -4.24 22.15
N ASP A 76 -10.42 -4.49 20.84
CA ASP A 76 -10.80 -5.76 20.21
C ASP A 76 -9.81 -6.25 19.14
N GLY A 77 -8.62 -5.65 19.09
CA GLY A 77 -7.63 -6.04 18.07
C GLY A 77 -6.36 -5.19 18.11
N VAL A 78 -5.75 -5.02 16.94
CA VAL A 78 -4.51 -4.26 16.75
C VAL A 78 -4.65 -3.30 15.59
N ARG A 79 -4.21 -2.08 15.79
CA ARG A 79 -4.11 -1.04 14.75
C ARG A 79 -2.67 -0.79 14.40
N THR A 80 -2.36 -0.73 13.13
CA THR A 80 -1.03 -0.43 12.60
C THR A 80 -1.05 0.82 11.75
N GLU A 81 0.07 1.51 11.63
CA GLU A 81 0.26 2.66 10.75
C GLU A 81 1.45 2.42 9.82
N ILE A 82 1.21 2.53 8.52
CA ILE A 82 2.23 2.49 7.47
C ILE A 82 2.18 3.82 6.70
N ILE A 83 3.34 4.46 6.51
CA ILE A 83 3.43 5.65 5.66
C ILE A 83 3.66 5.22 4.22
N LYS A 84 2.77 5.62 3.31
CA LYS A 84 2.92 5.29 1.90
C LYS A 84 4.14 6.02 1.30
N ASN A 85 4.96 5.28 0.58
CA ASN A 85 6.09 5.81 -0.18
C ASN A 85 5.95 5.39 -1.64
N SER A 86 5.80 6.37 -2.54
CA SER A 86 5.67 6.15 -3.98
C SER A 86 7.01 6.21 -4.71
N GLY A 87 8.14 6.33 -3.98
CA GLY A 87 9.43 6.58 -4.61
C GLY A 87 9.45 7.93 -5.34
N ASP A 88 9.93 7.92 -6.58
CA ASP A 88 10.01 9.12 -7.42
C ASP A 88 8.73 9.31 -8.29
N ASP A 89 7.68 8.50 -8.10
CA ASP A 89 6.38 8.63 -8.78
C ASP A 89 5.55 9.78 -8.19
N PRO A 90 4.96 10.68 -9.02
CA PRO A 90 4.17 11.83 -8.56
C PRO A 90 2.75 11.45 -8.11
N ASP A 91 2.62 10.44 -7.28
CA ASP A 91 1.33 9.95 -6.75
C ASP A 91 0.79 10.89 -5.66
N ILE A 92 -0.47 11.31 -5.80
CA ILE A 92 -1.15 12.20 -4.84
C ILE A 92 -1.31 11.58 -3.44
N THR A 93 -1.17 10.26 -3.33
CA THR A 93 -1.22 9.54 -2.06
C THR A 93 0.15 9.32 -1.43
N ASN A 94 1.22 9.88 -2.01
CA ASN A 94 2.56 9.79 -1.43
C ASN A 94 2.60 10.47 -0.04
N GLY A 95 3.18 9.81 0.96
CA GLY A 95 3.31 10.31 2.32
C GLY A 95 2.05 10.20 3.20
N VAL A 96 0.93 9.67 2.69
CA VAL A 96 -0.25 9.48 3.54
C VAL A 96 -0.07 8.34 4.53
N SER A 97 -0.67 8.48 5.71
CA SER A 97 -0.80 7.40 6.69
C SER A 97 -1.89 6.43 6.26
N VAL A 98 -1.54 5.16 6.15
CA VAL A 98 -2.46 4.04 5.95
C VAL A 98 -2.56 3.29 7.27
N PHE A 99 -3.71 3.38 7.91
CA PHE A 99 -4.02 2.64 9.14
C PHE A 99 -4.74 1.35 8.77
N THR A 100 -4.35 0.27 9.43
CA THR A 100 -5.01 -1.02 9.28
C THR A 100 -5.34 -1.57 10.66
N THR A 101 -6.63 -1.79 10.93
CA THR A 101 -7.09 -2.43 12.18
C THR A 101 -7.45 -3.88 11.89
N ILE A 102 -6.88 -4.80 12.66
CA ILE A 102 -7.06 -6.24 12.52
C ILE A 102 -7.75 -6.77 13.76
N ARG A 103 -8.83 -7.54 13.55
CA ARG A 103 -9.51 -8.33 14.58
C ARG A 103 -9.53 -9.78 14.15
N LEU A 104 -9.11 -10.68 15.04
CA LEU A 104 -9.23 -12.12 14.78
C LEU A 104 -10.68 -12.56 14.92
N LEU A 105 -11.08 -13.44 14.02
CA LEU A 105 -12.42 -14.04 13.94
C LEU A 105 -12.31 -15.56 13.93
N PRO A 106 -13.42 -16.27 14.18
CA PRO A 106 -13.46 -17.72 13.98
C PRO A 106 -13.01 -18.13 12.57
N PRO A 107 -12.36 -19.29 12.40
CA PRO A 107 -11.77 -19.72 11.11
C PRO A 107 -12.75 -19.67 9.93
N GLU A 108 -14.01 -20.04 10.17
CA GLU A 108 -15.07 -20.08 9.17
C GLU A 108 -15.47 -18.70 8.63
N SER A 109 -15.08 -17.62 9.30
CA SER A 109 -15.41 -16.24 8.88
C SER A 109 -14.60 -15.79 7.67
N GLY A 110 -13.45 -16.42 7.41
CA GLY A 110 -12.55 -16.00 6.35
C GLY A 110 -11.98 -14.59 6.57
N ILE A 111 -11.83 -13.82 5.49
CA ILE A 111 -11.33 -12.43 5.56
C ILE A 111 -12.47 -11.47 5.24
N ILE A 112 -12.78 -10.59 6.18
CA ILE A 112 -13.81 -9.55 6.04
C ILE A 112 -13.11 -8.20 5.91
N PHE A 113 -13.38 -7.47 4.83
CA PHE A 113 -12.85 -6.13 4.60
C PHE A 113 -13.84 -5.06 5.02
N LYS A 114 -13.36 -4.00 5.69
CA LYS A 114 -14.14 -2.83 6.11
C LYS A 114 -13.50 -1.54 5.61
N ALA A 115 -14.35 -0.60 5.23
CA ALA A 115 -13.94 0.77 4.95
C ALA A 115 -13.94 1.57 6.25
N GLY A 116 -12.78 2.03 6.66
CA GLY A 116 -12.63 3.04 7.70
C GLY A 116 -12.61 4.45 7.12
N GLN A 117 -12.17 5.41 7.91
CA GLN A 117 -12.14 6.81 7.52
C GLN A 117 -11.34 7.04 6.23
N GLY A 118 -11.92 7.77 5.27
CA GLY A 118 -11.28 8.17 4.02
C GLY A 118 -11.18 7.07 2.96
N ILE A 119 -11.74 5.89 3.22
CA ILE A 119 -11.92 4.84 2.21
C ILE A 119 -13.33 4.91 1.66
N GLY A 120 -13.43 4.90 0.34
CA GLY A 120 -14.72 4.97 -0.34
C GLY A 120 -15.47 3.64 -0.36
N THR A 121 -16.79 3.74 -0.53
CA THR A 121 -17.67 2.61 -0.79
C THR A 121 -18.14 2.68 -2.24
N VAL A 122 -18.12 1.54 -2.92
CA VAL A 122 -18.63 1.43 -4.29
C VAL A 122 -20.16 1.51 -4.27
N THR A 123 -20.73 2.41 -5.06
CA THR A 123 -22.20 2.63 -5.12
C THR A 123 -22.81 2.28 -6.47
N LYS A 124 -21.99 2.10 -7.52
CA LYS A 124 -22.44 1.83 -8.88
C LYS A 124 -21.83 0.52 -9.41
N PRO A 125 -22.54 -0.21 -10.27
CA PRO A 125 -21.97 -1.36 -10.97
C PRO A 125 -20.92 -0.92 -12.01
N GLY A 126 -20.06 -1.86 -12.44
CA GLY A 126 -19.07 -1.63 -13.51
C GLY A 126 -17.64 -1.47 -13.01
N LEU A 127 -17.40 -1.41 -11.70
CA LEU A 127 -16.07 -1.52 -11.11
C LEU A 127 -15.73 -3.00 -10.81
N SER A 128 -14.45 -3.27 -10.57
CA SER A 128 -13.98 -4.61 -10.18
C SER A 128 -14.43 -5.04 -8.77
N VAL A 129 -14.97 -4.10 -8.01
CA VAL A 129 -15.53 -4.30 -6.66
C VAL A 129 -17.04 -4.14 -6.76
N PRO A 130 -17.84 -5.05 -6.19
CA PRO A 130 -19.30 -4.95 -6.19
C PRO A 130 -19.82 -3.70 -5.47
N ALA A 131 -21.00 -3.22 -5.88
CA ALA A 131 -21.70 -2.14 -5.19
C ALA A 131 -22.04 -2.58 -3.74
N GLY A 132 -21.88 -1.66 -2.80
CA GLY A 132 -22.05 -1.88 -1.36
C GLY A 132 -20.76 -2.27 -0.64
N GLU A 133 -19.71 -2.64 -1.35
CA GLU A 133 -18.44 -3.04 -0.73
C GLU A 133 -17.44 -1.88 -0.59
N PRO A 134 -16.48 -2.01 0.37
CA PRO A 134 -15.33 -1.11 0.47
C PRO A 134 -14.56 -1.08 -0.84
N SER A 135 -14.17 0.11 -1.30
CA SER A 135 -13.40 0.28 -2.54
C SER A 135 -11.95 -0.18 -2.36
N ILE A 136 -11.79 -1.48 -2.18
CA ILE A 136 -10.51 -2.20 -2.07
C ILE A 136 -10.41 -3.13 -3.27
N ASN A 137 -9.51 -2.81 -4.18
CA ASN A 137 -9.37 -3.54 -5.45
C ASN A 137 -8.88 -4.99 -5.25
N PRO A 138 -9.06 -5.87 -6.25
CA PRO A 138 -8.68 -7.28 -6.14
C PRO A 138 -7.20 -7.52 -5.79
N GLY A 139 -6.26 -6.76 -6.36
CA GLY A 139 -4.84 -6.89 -6.05
C GLY A 139 -4.51 -6.70 -4.55
N PRO A 140 -4.91 -5.58 -3.93
CA PRO A 140 -4.82 -5.38 -2.48
C PRO A 140 -5.45 -6.50 -1.65
N ARG A 141 -6.65 -6.97 -2.03
CA ARG A 141 -7.31 -8.10 -1.34
C ARG A 141 -6.49 -9.38 -1.43
N GLN A 142 -5.88 -9.64 -2.59
CA GLN A 142 -5.01 -10.81 -2.78
C GLN A 142 -3.73 -10.72 -1.96
N LEU A 143 -3.10 -9.53 -1.87
CA LEU A 143 -1.94 -9.32 -1.01
C LEU A 143 -2.27 -9.63 0.46
N VAL A 144 -3.40 -9.13 0.96
CA VAL A 144 -3.85 -9.44 2.33
C VAL A 144 -4.12 -10.93 2.49
N LYS A 145 -4.77 -11.55 1.51
CA LYS A 145 -5.03 -13.00 1.56
C LYS A 145 -3.74 -13.79 1.68
N ASN A 146 -2.73 -13.48 0.88
CA ASN A 146 -1.43 -14.16 0.93
C ASN A 146 -0.78 -14.03 2.33
N VAL A 147 -0.83 -12.84 2.93
CA VAL A 147 -0.30 -12.59 4.28
C VAL A 147 -1.08 -13.38 5.34
N VAL A 148 -2.41 -13.40 5.26
CA VAL A 148 -3.26 -14.14 6.21
C VAL A 148 -3.03 -15.65 6.08
N ASP A 149 -2.95 -16.17 4.86
CA ASP A 149 -2.66 -17.59 4.62
C ASP A 149 -1.26 -17.96 5.15
N GLU A 150 -0.24 -17.09 4.92
CA GLU A 150 1.13 -17.27 5.43
C GLU A 150 1.20 -17.31 6.96
N LEU A 151 0.45 -16.45 7.64
CA LEU A 151 0.61 -16.29 9.09
C LEU A 151 -0.43 -17.07 9.91
N LEU A 152 -1.64 -17.24 9.43
CA LEU A 152 -2.71 -17.92 10.19
C LEU A 152 -2.92 -19.37 9.78
N HIS A 153 -2.49 -19.79 8.58
CA HIS A 153 -2.63 -21.18 8.10
C HIS A 153 -4.05 -21.76 8.28
N GLY A 154 -5.07 -20.92 8.14
CA GLY A 154 -6.48 -21.29 8.34
C GLY A 154 -6.92 -21.46 9.80
N SER A 155 -6.07 -21.15 10.78
CA SER A 155 -6.40 -21.29 12.22
C SER A 155 -7.38 -20.24 12.73
N ALA A 156 -7.52 -19.11 12.01
CA ALA A 156 -8.46 -18.04 12.32
C ALA A 156 -8.86 -17.30 11.04
N GLY A 157 -10.05 -16.69 11.06
CA GLY A 157 -10.42 -15.63 10.15
C GLY A 157 -9.95 -14.27 10.68
N CYS A 158 -10.10 -13.22 9.88
CA CYS A 158 -9.81 -11.86 10.33
C CYS A 158 -10.72 -10.82 9.69
N GLU A 159 -11.06 -9.80 10.46
CA GLU A 159 -11.61 -8.55 9.94
C GLU A 159 -10.46 -7.56 9.75
N VAL A 160 -10.42 -6.94 8.59
CA VAL A 160 -9.40 -5.95 8.19
C VAL A 160 -10.12 -4.66 7.85
N GLU A 161 -10.01 -3.66 8.72
CA GLU A 161 -10.47 -2.30 8.46
C GLU A 161 -9.29 -1.45 8.02
N VAL A 162 -9.42 -0.77 6.88
CA VAL A 162 -8.40 0.16 6.38
C VAL A 162 -8.90 1.58 6.44
N SER A 163 -8.06 2.51 6.91
CA SER A 163 -8.34 3.94 7.00
C SER A 163 -7.19 4.75 6.41
N ILE A 164 -7.53 5.77 5.63
CA ILE A 164 -6.61 6.78 5.12
C ILE A 164 -7.28 8.13 5.39
N PRO A 165 -7.08 8.78 6.54
CA PRO A 165 -7.84 9.97 6.92
C PRO A 165 -7.82 11.08 5.88
N ALA A 166 -6.68 11.29 5.20
CA ALA A 166 -6.56 12.24 4.09
C ALA A 166 -7.41 11.86 2.86
N GLY A 167 -7.88 10.61 2.78
CA GLY A 167 -8.57 10.07 1.60
C GLY A 167 -9.87 10.77 1.26
N THR A 168 -10.59 11.30 2.24
CA THR A 168 -11.82 12.09 1.99
C THR A 168 -11.53 13.34 1.16
N GLU A 169 -10.46 14.07 1.49
CA GLU A 169 -10.07 15.26 0.73
C GLU A 169 -9.40 14.88 -0.60
N LEU A 170 -8.55 13.86 -0.60
CA LEU A 170 -7.90 13.38 -1.82
C LEU A 170 -8.92 12.89 -2.85
N ALA A 171 -10.01 12.26 -2.43
CA ALA A 171 -11.06 11.77 -3.33
C ALA A 171 -11.65 12.88 -4.22
N LYS A 172 -11.73 14.12 -3.72
CA LYS A 172 -12.21 15.28 -4.49
C LYS A 172 -11.34 15.61 -5.70
N ARG A 173 -10.07 15.14 -5.69
CA ARG A 173 -9.08 15.36 -6.75
C ARG A 173 -8.93 14.14 -7.67
N THR A 174 -9.79 13.13 -7.52
CA THR A 174 -9.80 11.90 -8.30
C THR A 174 -11.09 11.73 -9.08
N LEU A 175 -11.15 10.73 -9.94
CA LEU A 175 -12.38 10.34 -10.64
C LEU A 175 -13.33 9.50 -9.80
N ASN A 176 -12.98 9.18 -8.55
CA ASN A 176 -13.76 8.30 -7.68
C ASN A 176 -15.24 8.70 -7.56
N PRO A 177 -15.58 9.98 -7.30
CA PRO A 177 -17.00 10.38 -7.20
C PRO A 177 -17.78 10.14 -8.51
N ILE A 178 -17.16 10.37 -9.66
CA ILE A 178 -17.76 10.15 -10.99
C ILE A 178 -17.99 8.65 -11.22
N LEU A 179 -17.02 7.81 -10.84
CA LEU A 179 -17.08 6.36 -10.97
C LEU A 179 -18.03 5.71 -9.95
N GLY A 180 -18.58 6.47 -9.01
CA GLY A 180 -19.49 5.95 -7.99
C GLY A 180 -18.78 5.37 -6.77
N VAL A 181 -17.57 5.84 -6.47
CA VAL A 181 -16.89 5.58 -5.20
C VAL A 181 -17.11 6.78 -4.29
N VAL A 182 -17.86 6.59 -3.20
CA VAL A 182 -18.31 7.66 -2.31
C VAL A 182 -17.65 7.54 -0.93
N GLY A 183 -17.32 8.68 -0.33
CA GLY A 183 -16.79 8.77 1.04
C GLY A 183 -15.27 8.79 1.17
N GLY A 184 -14.53 8.47 0.11
CA GLY A 184 -13.08 8.45 0.16
C GLY A 184 -12.41 7.96 -1.12
N ILE A 185 -11.14 7.61 -1.00
CA ILE A 185 -10.35 7.03 -2.09
C ILE A 185 -10.48 5.51 -2.12
N SER A 186 -10.03 4.92 -3.23
CA SER A 186 -9.89 3.47 -3.38
C SER A 186 -8.53 3.00 -2.88
N VAL A 187 -8.48 1.82 -2.28
CA VAL A 187 -7.21 1.11 -2.02
C VAL A 187 -6.84 0.36 -3.30
N ILE A 188 -5.74 0.76 -3.92
CA ILE A 188 -5.32 0.29 -5.24
C ILE A 188 -3.92 -0.33 -5.22
N GLY A 189 -3.59 -0.98 -6.32
CA GLY A 189 -2.29 -1.59 -6.59
C GLY A 189 -2.44 -2.97 -7.22
N THR A 190 -2.09 -3.09 -8.50
CA THR A 190 -2.21 -4.35 -9.24
C THR A 190 -1.22 -5.38 -8.72
N THR A 191 0.02 -4.96 -8.51
CA THR A 191 1.10 -5.82 -8.03
C THR A 191 1.51 -5.54 -6.58
N GLY A 192 1.26 -4.34 -6.08
CA GLY A 192 1.77 -3.81 -4.82
C GLY A 192 2.96 -2.86 -5.00
N VAL A 193 3.63 -2.92 -6.14
CA VAL A 193 4.81 -2.09 -6.47
C VAL A 193 4.39 -0.84 -7.23
N VAL A 194 4.99 0.31 -6.91
CA VAL A 194 4.95 1.53 -7.72
C VAL A 194 6.25 1.60 -8.51
N ARG A 195 6.13 1.69 -9.83
CA ARG A 195 7.26 1.90 -10.74
C ARG A 195 7.09 3.25 -11.41
N PRO A 196 7.95 4.23 -11.10
CA PRO A 196 7.85 5.54 -11.74
C PRO A 196 8.09 5.40 -13.24
N MET A 197 7.25 6.07 -14.04
CA MET A 197 7.45 6.12 -15.49
C MET A 197 8.59 7.07 -15.78
N SER A 198 9.62 6.60 -16.54
CA SER A 198 10.62 7.47 -17.14
C SER A 198 10.02 8.07 -18.40
N GLU A 199 9.97 9.40 -18.48
CA GLU A 199 9.77 10.11 -19.75
C GLU A 199 10.92 9.85 -20.72
#